data_12fea626566f1456be2807bad6c0a04c
#
_entry.id   12fea626566f1456be2807bad6c0a04c
#
_cell.length_a   1.000
_cell.length_b   1.000
_cell.length_c   1.000
_cell.angle_alpha   90.00
_cell.angle_beta   90.00
_cell.angle_gamma   90.00
#
_symmetry.space_group_name_H-M   'P 1'
#
loop_
_entity.id
_entity.type
_entity.pdbx_description
1 polymer ?
#
loop_
_entity_poly.entity_id
_entity_poly.type
_entity_poly.pdbx_seq_one_letter_code
_entity_poly.pdbx_strand_id
1 'polypeptide(L)'
;VYIAEGLAAFAGHGCEVRYAEPSELAAALDDNVAAVSFTHVDYKSCRIEDMAGITAIAHEAGALAVWDLAHSAGAIPVALNAARADFAVGCGYKYLNGGPGAPAFLFA
;
A
#
# COMPACT_ATOMS: atom_id res chain seq x y z
N VAL A 1 -0.61 5.68 7.50
CA VAL A 1 0.41 6.14 8.44
C VAL A 1 -0.04 5.86 9.86
N TYR A 2 -0.95 6.61 10.48
CA TYR A 2 -1.35 6.48 11.90
C TYR A 2 -1.81 5.08 12.31
N ILE A 3 -2.50 4.34 11.42
CA ILE A 3 -2.94 2.96 11.70
C ILE A 3 -1.73 2.03 11.78
N ALA A 4 -0.75 2.17 10.89
CA ALA A 4 0.46 1.36 10.91
C ALA A 4 1.30 1.64 12.16
N GLU A 5 1.47 2.92 12.53
CA GLU A 5 2.15 3.31 13.78
C GLU A 5 1.43 2.77 15.02
N GLY A 6 0.10 2.91 15.06
CA GLY A 6 -0.71 2.37 16.15
C GLY A 6 -0.61 0.85 16.26
N LEU A 7 -0.60 0.14 15.13
CA LEU A 7 -0.44 -1.30 15.10
C LEU A 7 0.96 -1.73 15.56
N ALA A 8 2.01 -1.06 15.08
CA ALA A 8 3.38 -1.32 15.50
C ALA A 8 3.57 -1.14 17.02
N ALA A 9 3.02 -0.06 17.57
CA ALA A 9 3.04 0.19 19.01
C ALA A 9 2.25 -0.86 19.79
N PHE A 10 1.10 -1.30 19.28
CA PHE A 10 0.26 -2.31 19.92
C PHE A 10 0.89 -3.72 19.87
N ALA A 11 1.53 -4.08 18.76
CA ALA A 11 2.14 -5.40 18.58
C ALA A 11 3.30 -5.65 19.58
N GLY A 12 3.99 -4.60 20.04
CA GLY A 12 4.96 -4.68 21.14
C GLY A 12 6.21 -5.53 20.87
N HIS A 13 6.40 -6.03 19.64
CA HIS A 13 7.47 -6.96 19.27
C HIS A 13 8.65 -6.27 18.55
N GLY A 14 8.87 -4.99 18.83
CA GLY A 14 9.94 -4.23 18.17
C GLY A 14 9.63 -3.88 16.71
N CYS A 15 8.34 -3.92 16.32
CA CYS A 15 7.92 -3.44 15.00
C CYS A 15 8.16 -1.94 14.88
N GLU A 16 8.79 -1.52 13.80
CA GLU A 16 9.09 -0.15 13.47
C GLU A 16 8.42 0.23 12.15
N VAL A 17 7.90 1.44 12.05
CA VAL A 17 7.41 2.01 10.80
C VAL A 17 8.47 2.97 10.27
N ARG A 18 9.00 2.68 9.10
CA ARG A 18 9.92 3.54 8.37
C ARG A 18 9.18 4.25 7.24
N TYR A 19 9.60 5.45 6.91
CA TYR A 19 9.03 6.25 5.82
C TYR A 19 10.05 6.39 4.71
N ALA A 20 9.61 6.18 3.48
CA ALA A 20 10.41 6.35 2.29
C ALA A 20 9.55 6.90 1.14
N GLU A 21 10.12 7.74 0.31
CA GLU A 21 9.54 8.08 -0.98
C GLU A 21 9.71 6.90 -1.96
N PRO A 22 8.81 6.73 -2.94
CA PRO A 22 8.92 5.64 -3.92
C PRO A 22 10.28 5.59 -4.63
N SER A 23 10.88 6.75 -4.91
CA SER A 23 12.22 6.87 -5.54
C SER A 23 13.37 6.41 -4.65
N GLU A 24 13.15 6.31 -3.34
CA GLU A 24 14.16 5.94 -2.34
C GLU A 24 13.95 4.51 -1.83
N LEU A 25 12.88 3.84 -2.27
CA LEU A 25 12.47 2.56 -1.75
C LEU A 25 13.58 1.52 -1.76
N ALA A 26 14.24 1.32 -2.90
CA ALA A 26 15.30 0.33 -3.03
C ALA A 26 16.47 0.53 -2.04
N ALA A 27 16.77 1.78 -1.69
CA ALA A 27 17.80 2.12 -0.71
C ALA A 27 17.32 2.00 0.75
N ALA A 28 16.00 2.07 0.97
CA ALA A 28 15.38 1.99 2.29
C ALA A 28 15.10 0.54 2.73
N LEU A 29 15.15 -0.42 1.81
CA LEU A 29 14.89 -1.84 2.09
C LEU A 29 16.15 -2.55 2.60
N ASP A 30 15.96 -3.39 3.60
CA ASP A 30 16.93 -4.33 4.14
C ASP A 30 16.22 -5.63 4.58
N ASP A 31 16.98 -6.63 5.00
CA ASP A 31 16.47 -7.95 5.41
C ASP A 31 15.50 -7.92 6.61
N ASN A 32 15.34 -6.77 7.27
CA ASN A 32 14.43 -6.60 8.40
C ASN A 32 13.07 -6.00 7.97
N VAL A 33 12.88 -5.63 6.72
CA VAL A 33 11.62 -5.08 6.22
C VAL A 33 10.67 -6.22 5.88
N ALA A 34 9.63 -6.40 6.67
CA ALA A 34 8.64 -7.45 6.44
C ALA A 34 7.60 -7.08 5.37
N ALA A 35 7.22 -5.81 5.29
CA ALA A 35 6.22 -5.35 4.33
C ALA A 35 6.43 -3.90 3.93
N VAL A 36 6.02 -3.58 2.72
CA VAL A 36 6.00 -2.24 2.15
C VAL A 36 4.55 -1.85 1.88
N SER A 37 4.13 -0.66 2.28
CA SER A 37 2.78 -0.16 2.00
C SER A 37 2.83 1.18 1.28
N PHE A 38 2.23 1.23 0.09
CA PHE A 38 2.10 2.44 -0.72
C PHE A 38 0.66 2.70 -1.14
N THR A 39 0.32 3.97 -1.32
CA THR A 39 -0.91 4.34 -2.02
C THR A 39 -0.69 4.25 -3.53
N HIS A 40 -1.65 3.70 -4.27
CA HIS A 40 -1.56 3.63 -5.74
C HIS A 40 -1.74 5.01 -6.38
N VAL A 41 -2.59 5.86 -5.79
CA VAL A 41 -2.77 7.26 -6.20
C VAL A 41 -2.58 8.16 -4.98
N ASP A 42 -1.56 9.00 -5.01
CA ASP A 42 -1.38 10.01 -3.96
C ASP A 42 -2.43 11.12 -4.09
N TYR A 43 -3.26 11.28 -3.08
CA TYR A 43 -4.38 12.22 -3.10
C TYR A 43 -3.94 13.70 -3.10
N LYS A 44 -2.71 14.00 -2.73
CA LYS A 44 -2.20 15.38 -2.69
C LYS A 44 -1.64 15.82 -4.04
N SER A 45 -0.81 14.97 -4.63
CA SER A 45 -0.13 15.26 -5.91
C SER A 45 -0.87 14.71 -7.12
N CYS A 46 -1.85 13.81 -6.92
CA CYS A 46 -2.51 13.02 -7.96
C CYS A 46 -1.54 12.12 -8.75
N ARG A 47 -0.34 11.87 -8.22
CA ARG A 47 0.62 10.97 -8.85
C ARG A 47 0.11 9.54 -8.77
N ILE A 48 0.22 8.82 -9.87
CA ILE A 48 -0.03 7.37 -9.94
C ILE A 48 1.32 6.68 -9.78
N GLU A 49 1.44 5.82 -8.79
CA GLU A 49 2.66 5.07 -8.52
C GLU A 49 2.76 3.83 -9.43
N ASP A 50 3.98 3.46 -9.80
CA ASP A 50 4.26 2.24 -10.56
C ASP A 50 4.10 1.01 -9.66
N MET A 51 2.87 0.48 -9.61
CA MET A 51 2.52 -0.66 -8.77
C MET A 51 3.41 -1.88 -9.07
N ALA A 52 3.66 -2.19 -10.33
CA ALA A 52 4.44 -3.36 -10.69
C ALA A 52 5.92 -3.20 -10.31
N GLY A 53 6.51 -2.03 -10.60
CA GLY A 53 7.90 -1.75 -10.25
C GLY A 53 8.13 -1.72 -8.75
N ILE A 54 7.28 -1.05 -7.97
CA ILE A 54 7.39 -0.98 -6.51
C ILE A 54 7.21 -2.37 -5.89
N THR A 55 6.24 -3.16 -6.36
CA THR A 55 6.05 -4.54 -5.88
C THR A 55 7.27 -5.41 -6.17
N ALA A 56 7.85 -5.30 -7.37
CA ALA A 56 9.06 -6.05 -7.72
C ALA A 56 10.23 -5.71 -6.80
N ILE A 57 10.47 -4.42 -6.52
CA ILE A 57 11.51 -3.95 -5.59
C ILE A 57 11.28 -4.52 -4.17
N ALA A 58 10.03 -4.51 -3.68
CA ALA A 58 9.69 -5.10 -2.38
C ALA A 58 10.00 -6.60 -2.34
N HIS A 59 9.59 -7.35 -3.37
CA HIS A 59 9.83 -8.79 -3.46
C HIS A 59 11.31 -9.15 -3.59
N GLU A 60 12.11 -8.36 -4.31
CA GLU A 60 13.58 -8.55 -4.39
C GLU A 60 14.23 -8.47 -3.01
N ALA A 61 13.70 -7.66 -2.11
CA ALA A 61 14.15 -7.56 -0.72
C ALA A 61 13.46 -8.57 0.23
N GLY A 62 12.59 -9.45 -0.29
CA GLY A 62 11.86 -10.43 0.52
C GLY A 62 10.68 -9.86 1.30
N ALA A 63 10.28 -8.62 1.04
CA ALA A 63 9.17 -7.94 1.70
C ALA A 63 7.85 -8.14 0.94
N LEU A 64 6.73 -8.15 1.68
CA LEU A 64 5.38 -8.16 1.10
C LEU A 64 4.98 -6.77 0.62
N ALA A 65 4.19 -6.71 -0.46
CA ALA A 65 3.65 -5.47 -1.00
C ALA A 65 2.16 -5.30 -0.66
N VAL A 66 1.84 -4.23 0.06
CA VAL A 66 0.47 -3.86 0.48
C VAL A 66 0.07 -2.55 -0.18
N TRP A 67 -1.01 -2.56 -0.97
CA TRP A 67 -1.45 -1.40 -1.73
C TRP A 67 -2.71 -0.75 -1.15
N ASP A 68 -2.65 0.56 -0.93
CA ASP A 68 -3.84 1.36 -0.63
C ASP A 68 -4.48 1.85 -1.93
N LEU A 69 -5.69 1.36 -2.19
CA LEU A 69 -6.48 1.65 -3.39
C LEU A 69 -7.59 2.68 -3.14
N ALA A 70 -7.57 3.36 -2.00
CA ALA A 70 -8.64 4.29 -1.62
C ALA A 70 -8.92 5.37 -2.67
N HIS A 71 -7.92 5.76 -3.47
CA HIS A 71 -8.03 6.78 -4.51
C HIS A 71 -7.90 6.24 -5.94
N SER A 72 -7.71 4.94 -6.12
CA SER A 72 -7.60 4.30 -7.45
C SER A 72 -8.76 3.37 -7.77
N ALA A 73 -9.25 2.60 -6.79
CA ALA A 73 -10.36 1.66 -7.02
C ALA A 73 -11.62 2.40 -7.48
N GLY A 74 -12.10 2.08 -8.67
CA GLY A 74 -13.23 2.75 -9.31
C GLY A 74 -12.88 4.02 -10.10
N ALA A 75 -11.68 4.57 -9.96
CA ALA A 75 -11.22 5.77 -10.66
C ALA A 75 -10.34 5.45 -11.87
N ILE A 76 -9.44 4.48 -11.73
CA ILE A 76 -8.50 4.05 -12.78
C ILE A 76 -8.41 2.53 -12.80
N PRO A 77 -7.90 1.92 -13.90
CA PRO A 77 -7.62 0.50 -13.94
C PRO A 77 -6.61 0.09 -12.86
N VAL A 78 -6.89 -1.01 -12.17
CA VAL A 78 -6.02 -1.58 -11.12
C VAL A 78 -5.72 -3.04 -11.50
N ALA A 79 -4.44 -3.37 -11.65
CA ALA A 79 -3.98 -4.65 -12.15
C ALA A 79 -3.18 -5.44 -11.08
N LEU A 80 -3.82 -5.75 -9.93
CA LEU A 80 -3.18 -6.37 -8.77
C LEU A 80 -2.47 -7.69 -9.12
N ASN A 81 -3.13 -8.57 -9.85
CA ASN A 81 -2.54 -9.86 -10.24
C ASN A 81 -1.33 -9.69 -11.18
N ALA A 82 -1.42 -8.75 -12.13
CA ALA A 82 -0.32 -8.48 -13.05
C ALA A 82 0.88 -7.84 -12.33
N ALA A 83 0.61 -7.00 -11.35
CA ALA A 83 1.63 -6.40 -10.48
C ALA A 83 2.14 -7.37 -9.40
N ARG A 84 1.50 -8.52 -9.22
CA ARG A 84 1.81 -9.50 -8.16
C ARG A 84 1.71 -8.90 -6.76
N ALA A 85 0.76 -7.98 -6.54
CA ALA A 85 0.51 -7.42 -5.22
C ALA A 85 0.08 -8.54 -4.25
N ASP A 86 0.64 -8.56 -3.05
CA ASP A 86 0.29 -9.56 -2.04
C ASP A 86 -1.02 -9.20 -1.36
N PHE A 87 -1.17 -7.93 -1.01
CA PHE A 87 -2.39 -7.43 -0.39
C PHE A 87 -2.77 -6.07 -0.99
N ALA A 88 -4.06 -5.81 -0.99
CA ALA A 88 -4.55 -4.46 -1.24
C ALA A 88 -5.77 -4.14 -0.38
N VAL A 89 -5.90 -2.90 0.05
CA VAL A 89 -7.02 -2.40 0.83
C VAL A 89 -7.67 -1.21 0.13
N GLY A 90 -8.94 -1.02 0.34
CA GLY A 90 -9.64 0.12 -0.22
C GLY A 90 -10.98 0.37 0.45
N CYS A 91 -11.64 1.44 0.05
CA CYS A 91 -12.92 1.86 0.60
C CYS A 91 -14.00 1.95 -0.49
N GLY A 92 -15.22 1.57 -0.13
CA GLY A 92 -16.36 1.61 -1.05
C GLY A 92 -17.00 3.00 -1.22
N TYR A 93 -16.74 3.94 -0.32
CA TYR A 93 -17.48 5.21 -0.28
C TYR A 93 -16.97 6.28 -1.26
N LYS A 94 -15.72 6.16 -1.76
CA LYS A 94 -15.15 7.11 -2.71
C LYS A 94 -15.58 6.79 -4.15
N TYR A 95 -14.66 6.41 -5.00
CA TYR A 95 -14.88 6.22 -6.44
C TYR A 95 -15.67 4.96 -6.80
N LEU A 96 -15.88 4.04 -5.85
CA LEU A 96 -16.84 2.94 -6.02
C LEU A 96 -18.31 3.39 -5.74
N ASN A 97 -18.50 4.65 -5.38
CA ASN A 97 -19.81 5.32 -5.25
C ASN A 97 -20.78 4.67 -4.25
N GLY A 98 -20.28 3.92 -3.27
CA GLY A 98 -21.13 3.30 -2.25
C GLY A 98 -21.71 4.28 -1.21
N GLY A 99 -21.23 5.52 -1.21
CA GLY A 99 -21.67 6.58 -0.28
C GLY A 99 -21.15 6.41 1.15
N PRO A 100 -21.50 7.33 2.05
CA PRO A 100 -21.08 7.29 3.45
C PRO A 100 -21.51 5.98 4.13
N GLY A 101 -20.58 5.34 4.85
CA GLY A 101 -20.82 4.06 5.52
C GLY A 101 -20.66 2.82 4.64
N ALA A 102 -20.29 2.97 3.37
CA ALA A 102 -19.96 1.83 2.52
C ALA A 102 -18.78 1.02 3.09
N PRO A 103 -18.80 -0.33 2.95
CA PRO A 103 -17.76 -1.17 3.49
C PRO A 103 -16.39 -0.92 2.83
N ALA A 104 -15.32 -1.22 3.56
CA ALA A 104 -13.99 -1.38 3.01
C ALA A 104 -13.85 -2.78 2.41
N PHE A 105 -12.80 -3.00 1.64
CA PHE A 105 -12.44 -4.30 1.09
C PHE A 105 -10.96 -4.60 1.29
N LEU A 106 -10.66 -5.88 1.29
CA LEU A 106 -9.31 -6.44 1.30
C LEU A 106 -9.19 -7.41 0.12
N PHE A 107 -8.08 -7.30 -0.60
CA PHE A 107 -7.58 -8.30 -1.54
C PHE A 107 -6.37 -9.01 -0.91
N ALA A 108 -6.31 -10.36 -1.05
CA ALA A 108 -5.21 -11.21 -0.61
C ALA A 108 -5.03 -12.38 -1.58
#